data_49fd3c6642a552a71117ceaecbb521ab
#
_entry.id   49fd3c6642a552a71117ceaecbb521ab
#
_cell.length_a   1.000
_cell.length_b   1.000
_cell.length_c   1.000
_cell.angle_alpha   90.00
_cell.angle_beta   90.00
_cell.angle_gamma   90.00
#
_symmetry.space_group_name_H-M   'P 1'
#
loop_
_entity.id
_entity.type
_entity.pdbx_description
1 polymer ?
#
loop_
_entity_poly.entity_id
_entity_poly.type
_entity_poly.pdbx_seq_one_letter_code
_entity_poly.pdbx_strand_id
1 'polypeptide(L)'
;MLAHSVFFRLKDRSPAAVERLVSGCREHLSGHPGEVVFAVGTCASLDRHVNDRDWQVALHIVFESHAAHDAYQQAERHEIFIAAHA
;
A
#
# COMPACT_ATOMS: atom_id res chain seq x y z
N MET A 1 6.77 17.53 1.10
CA MET A 1 6.25 16.22 0.64
C MET A 1 6.55 15.16 1.68
N LEU A 2 5.65 14.18 1.80
CA LEU A 2 5.85 13.02 2.67
C LEU A 2 5.69 11.73 1.86
N ALA A 3 6.69 10.87 1.89
CA ALA A 3 6.62 9.55 1.25
C ALA A 3 6.21 8.52 2.31
N HIS A 4 5.14 7.79 2.00
CA HIS A 4 4.59 6.75 2.86
C HIS A 4 4.68 5.42 2.12
N SER A 5 5.49 4.50 2.65
CA SER A 5 5.71 3.20 2.02
C SER A 5 5.41 2.08 3.02
N VAL A 6 4.69 1.08 2.55
CA VAL A 6 4.34 -0.10 3.35
C VAL A 6 4.67 -1.34 2.56
N PHE A 7 5.34 -2.30 3.21
CA PHE A 7 5.65 -3.61 2.64
C PHE A 7 4.87 -4.65 3.43
N PHE A 8 3.96 -5.33 2.75
CA PHE A 8 3.07 -6.29 3.39
C PHE A 8 3.64 -7.70 3.28
N ARG A 9 3.75 -8.37 4.42
CA ARG A 9 4.03 -9.80 4.50
C ARG A 9 2.73 -10.51 4.83
N LEU A 10 2.27 -11.35 3.91
CA LEU A 10 0.98 -12.03 4.06
C LEU A 10 1.15 -13.39 4.70
N LYS A 11 0.19 -13.78 5.55
CA LYS A 11 0.11 -15.15 6.06
C LYS A 11 -0.29 -16.11 4.94
N ASP A 12 -1.34 -15.74 4.19
CA ASP A 12 -1.74 -16.43 2.98
C ASP A 12 -1.05 -15.76 1.80
N ARG A 13 -0.10 -16.43 1.21
CA ARG A 13 0.71 -15.92 0.08
C ARG A 13 0.21 -16.41 -1.27
N SER A 14 -1.02 -16.91 -1.33
CA SER A 14 -1.62 -17.36 -2.58
C SER A 14 -1.79 -16.19 -3.56
N PRO A 15 -1.79 -16.45 -4.88
CA PRO A 15 -2.07 -15.41 -5.86
C PRO A 15 -3.40 -14.71 -5.63
N ALA A 16 -4.42 -15.43 -5.18
CA ALA A 16 -5.73 -14.84 -4.89
C ALA A 16 -5.67 -13.86 -3.72
N ALA A 17 -4.96 -14.20 -2.65
CA ALA A 17 -4.80 -13.31 -1.48
C ALA A 17 -4.00 -12.06 -1.84
N VAL A 18 -2.93 -12.21 -2.62
CA VAL A 18 -2.11 -11.09 -3.11
C VAL A 18 -2.96 -10.15 -3.96
N GLU A 19 -3.71 -10.69 -4.92
CA GLU A 19 -4.57 -9.89 -5.81
C GLU A 19 -5.64 -9.15 -5.03
N ARG A 20 -6.23 -9.77 -4.04
CA ARG A 20 -7.23 -9.12 -3.19
C ARG A 20 -6.67 -7.92 -2.44
N LEU A 21 -5.46 -8.05 -1.91
CA LEU A 21 -4.81 -6.94 -1.21
C LEU A 21 -4.45 -5.81 -2.18
N VAL A 22 -3.89 -6.13 -3.33
CA VAL A 22 -3.55 -5.12 -4.35
C VAL A 22 -4.81 -4.37 -4.78
N SER A 23 -5.90 -5.09 -5.07
CA SER A 23 -7.17 -4.48 -5.45
C SER A 23 -7.75 -3.61 -4.34
N GLY A 24 -7.66 -4.06 -3.09
CA GLY A 24 -8.10 -3.29 -1.93
C GLY A 24 -7.32 -2.00 -1.77
N CYS A 25 -6.01 -2.02 -1.98
CA CYS A 25 -5.19 -0.82 -1.96
C CYS A 25 -5.65 0.18 -3.03
N ARG A 26 -5.87 -0.28 -4.25
CA ARG A 26 -6.34 0.58 -5.33
C ARG A 26 -7.72 1.16 -5.06
N GLU A 27 -8.61 0.36 -4.51
CA GLU A 27 -10.00 0.78 -4.26
C GLU A 27 -10.10 1.80 -3.12
N HIS A 28 -9.37 1.58 -2.03
CA HIS A 28 -9.58 2.34 -0.80
C HIS A 28 -8.48 3.36 -0.49
N LEU A 29 -7.29 3.19 -1.02
CA LEU A 29 -6.13 4.00 -0.64
C LEU A 29 -5.67 4.96 -1.73
N SER A 30 -6.17 4.84 -2.95
CA SER A 30 -5.84 5.76 -4.04
C SER A 30 -6.81 6.94 -4.11
N GLY A 31 -6.34 8.06 -4.66
CA GLY A 31 -7.18 9.22 -4.94
C GLY A 31 -7.56 10.04 -3.72
N HIS A 32 -6.88 9.88 -2.60
CA HIS A 32 -7.12 10.75 -1.43
C HIS A 32 -6.57 12.16 -1.67
N PRO A 33 -7.22 13.20 -1.11
CA PRO A 33 -6.73 14.56 -1.27
C PRO A 33 -5.27 14.70 -0.85
N GLY A 34 -4.48 15.36 -1.68
CA GLY A 34 -3.06 15.58 -1.43
C GLY A 34 -2.13 14.46 -1.87
N GLU A 35 -2.65 13.37 -2.42
CA GLU A 35 -1.80 12.34 -3.04
C GLU A 35 -1.19 12.87 -4.33
N VAL A 36 0.13 12.84 -4.42
CA VAL A 36 0.89 13.23 -5.62
C VAL A 36 1.25 12.01 -6.45
N VAL A 37 1.61 10.92 -5.79
CA VAL A 37 1.94 9.63 -6.43
C VAL A 37 1.25 8.52 -5.65
N PHE A 38 0.69 7.56 -6.37
CA PHE A 38 0.18 6.31 -5.81
C PHE A 38 0.71 5.15 -6.63
N ALA A 39 1.28 4.17 -5.96
CA ALA A 39 1.74 2.95 -6.60
C ALA A 39 1.50 1.76 -5.67
N VAL A 40 1.05 0.67 -6.21
CA VAL A 40 0.93 -0.61 -5.50
C VAL A 40 1.31 -1.73 -6.45
N GLY A 41 2.02 -2.71 -5.94
CA GLY A 41 2.49 -3.81 -6.79
C GLY A 41 3.03 -4.97 -5.98
N THR A 42 3.54 -5.95 -6.69
CA THR A 42 4.09 -7.17 -6.11
C THR A 42 5.61 -7.15 -6.14
N CYS A 43 6.22 -8.04 -5.35
CA CYS A 43 7.67 -8.16 -5.29
C CYS A 43 8.22 -8.57 -6.66
N ALA A 44 9.21 -7.83 -7.14
CA ALA A 44 9.89 -8.18 -8.37
C ALA A 44 10.70 -9.47 -8.19
N SER A 45 10.78 -10.28 -9.27
CA SER A 45 11.52 -11.54 -9.26
C SER A 45 13.03 -11.35 -9.46
N LEU A 46 13.58 -10.24 -8.98
CA LEU A 46 15.01 -9.95 -9.10
C LEU A 46 15.77 -10.59 -7.95
N ASP A 47 16.67 -11.51 -8.29
CA ASP A 47 17.49 -12.22 -7.31
C ASP A 47 18.81 -11.48 -7.10
N ARG A 48 18.80 -10.46 -6.26
CA ARG A 48 19.97 -9.64 -5.92
C ARG A 48 20.16 -9.66 -4.42
N HIS A 49 21.40 -9.83 -3.97
CA HIS A 49 21.71 -9.93 -2.54
C HIS A 49 21.34 -8.68 -1.73
N VAL A 50 21.17 -7.53 -2.38
CA VAL A 50 20.77 -6.28 -1.74
C VAL A 50 19.25 -6.10 -1.67
N ASN A 51 18.47 -7.00 -2.29
CA ASN A 51 17.01 -6.93 -2.29
C ASN A 51 16.41 -7.75 -1.16
N ASP A 52 15.58 -7.13 -0.35
CA ASP A 52 14.69 -7.85 0.54
C ASP A 52 13.46 -8.27 -0.25
N ARG A 53 13.26 -9.58 -0.41
CA ARG A 53 12.15 -10.17 -1.16
C ARG A 53 11.13 -10.86 -0.28
N ASP A 54 11.24 -10.71 1.04
CA ASP A 54 10.32 -11.34 1.98
C ASP A 54 9.08 -10.47 2.23
N TRP A 55 8.44 -10.07 1.13
CA TRP A 55 7.16 -9.35 1.16
C TRP A 55 6.41 -9.65 -0.14
N GLN A 56 5.08 -9.55 -0.11
CA GLN A 56 4.25 -9.88 -1.26
C GLN A 56 3.67 -8.68 -1.96
N VAL A 57 3.37 -7.61 -1.23
CA VAL A 57 2.78 -6.38 -1.77
C VAL A 57 3.51 -5.17 -1.21
N ALA A 58 3.81 -4.21 -2.07
CA ALA A 58 4.33 -2.92 -1.68
C ALA A 58 3.35 -1.83 -2.06
N LEU A 59 3.13 -0.90 -1.14
CA LEU A 59 2.32 0.29 -1.32
C LEU A 59 3.23 1.50 -1.16
N HIS A 60 3.14 2.44 -2.09
CA HIS A 60 3.92 3.67 -2.05
C HIS A 60 3.03 4.84 -2.40
N ILE A 61 2.88 5.78 -1.47
CA ILE A 61 2.08 6.98 -1.66
C ILE A 61 2.93 8.18 -1.28
N VAL A 62 2.97 9.18 -2.15
CA VAL A 62 3.60 10.46 -1.83
C VAL A 62 2.49 11.48 -1.61
N PHE A 63 2.51 12.13 -0.46
CA PHE A 63 1.57 13.22 -0.11
C PHE A 63 2.26 14.57 -0.24
N GLU A 64 1.50 15.58 -0.60
CA GLU A 64 2.01 16.95 -0.73
C GLU A 64 2.44 17.54 0.62
N SER A 65 1.88 17.03 1.74
CA SER A 65 2.14 17.55 3.09
C SER A 65 1.86 16.51 4.16
N HIS A 66 2.37 16.77 5.37
CA HIS A 66 2.01 15.97 6.55
C HIS A 66 0.52 16.04 6.84
N ALA A 67 -0.11 17.21 6.65
CA ALA A 67 -1.53 17.37 6.89
C ALA A 67 -2.36 16.47 5.98
N ALA A 68 -1.97 16.34 4.71
CA ALA A 68 -2.63 15.45 3.76
C ALA A 68 -2.49 13.99 4.19
N HIS A 69 -1.32 13.58 4.66
CA HIS A 69 -1.10 12.23 5.19
C HIS A 69 -1.94 11.96 6.43
N ASP A 70 -2.02 12.92 7.35
CA ASP A 70 -2.81 12.76 8.57
C ASP A 70 -4.31 12.63 8.25
N ALA A 71 -4.80 13.43 7.30
CA ALA A 71 -6.18 13.32 6.83
C ALA A 71 -6.45 11.95 6.19
N TYR A 72 -5.52 11.44 5.41
CA TYR A 72 -5.60 10.11 4.81
C TYR A 72 -5.71 9.02 5.88
N GLN A 73 -4.90 9.09 6.94
CA GLN A 73 -4.92 8.09 8.03
C GLN A 73 -6.27 8.06 8.75
N GLN A 74 -6.99 9.17 8.78
CA GLN A 74 -8.28 9.28 9.46
C GLN A 74 -9.47 9.16 8.52
N ALA A 75 -9.24 9.02 7.22
CA ALA A 75 -10.31 8.94 6.23
C ALA A 75 -11.11 7.64 6.37
N GLU A 76 -12.41 7.71 6.13
CA GLU A 76 -13.30 6.55 6.18
C GLU A 76 -12.83 5.43 5.25
N ARG A 77 -12.40 5.76 4.04
CA ARG A 77 -11.90 4.76 3.08
C ARG A 77 -10.68 4.01 3.61
N HIS A 78 -9.80 4.70 4.35
CA HIS A 78 -8.65 4.07 4.99
C HIS A 78 -9.10 3.10 6.08
N GLU A 79 -10.08 3.50 6.89
CA GLU A 79 -10.63 2.65 7.94
C GLU A 79 -11.33 1.41 7.36
N ILE A 80 -12.05 1.56 6.26
CA ILE A 80 -12.68 0.45 5.54
C ILE A 80 -11.59 -0.53 5.07
N PHE A 81 -10.49 -0.03 4.52
CA PHE A 81 -9.37 -0.87 4.09
C PHE A 81 -8.80 -1.67 5.27
N ILE A 82 -8.53 -1.01 6.39
CA ILE A 82 -7.97 -1.67 7.58
C ILE A 82 -8.92 -2.78 8.06
N ALA A 83 -10.21 -2.51 8.13
CA ALA A 83 -11.19 -3.52 8.56
C ALA A 83 -11.25 -4.73 7.62
N ALA A 84 -11.11 -4.51 6.32
CA ALA A 84 -11.20 -5.57 5.32
C ALA A 84 -9.93 -6.42 5.23
N HIS A 85 -8.76 -5.86 5.57
CA HIS A 85 -7.46 -6.49 5.33
C HIS A 85 -6.59 -6.64 6.59
N ALA A 86 -7.14 -6.35 7.75
CA ALA A 86 -6.39 -6.46 9.02
C ALA A 86 -6.09 -7.92 9.40
#